data_7b4c2866a389076f051a04a36fa62424
#
_entry.id   7b4c2866a389076f051a04a36fa62424
#
_cell.length_a   1.000
_cell.length_b   1.000
_cell.length_c   1.000
_cell.angle_alpha   90.00
_cell.angle_beta   90.00
_cell.angle_gamma   90.00
#
_symmetry.space_group_name_H-M   'P 1'
#
loop_
_entity.id
_entity.type
_entity.pdbx_description
1 polymer ?
#
loop_
_entity_poly.entity_id
_entity_poly.type
_entity_poly.pdbx_seq_one_letter_code
_entity_poly.pdbx_strand_id
1 'polypeptide(L)'
;MRLGGTVLVNGTEPYRHALTRIPLDRAAEGTTGGAARELAGGGSLFDEEGVGHRAARRAVALDLGAAGVERLRPVWRAVLDRGLAPLATGDAVDLVPLARELAGATVRVLLDVTADPADLSDAAAEVAAVAVRGHLPGPGRSRAARAAGPAAARLAALLRPAGHDDLDERVPDGAAGRDGSGGVGCETGGEAGRDASGEAGGDAGRDAGGKAGADVGREPGDDAGGEARRNAGGEVGSDAGQGAGGDAGQGAGGDAGQGAGGVAGGRAGRDTERDAARRAVLAVAAVNTTVAALPRAAAWCADAGLWEQAADSRSRAALVDELLRVVAPSPLLPRVAAADADLDGCPVRAGDRLILVARHAVHADDTPPDARRPVAPAVAQLVFGAGPHACPGARLARAQLDDMLAALAPFRPSVVAARADRRAALPGWRALTVRATALAPGPDGGSPC
;
A
#
# COMPACT_ATOMS: atom_id res chain seq x y z
N MET A 1 8.36 -12.05 -23.26
CA MET A 1 9.67 -12.75 -23.21
C MET A 1 9.57 -13.89 -22.19
N ARG A 2 10.02 -15.10 -22.55
CA ARG A 2 9.95 -16.29 -21.68
C ARG A 2 11.35 -16.75 -21.26
N LEU A 3 11.53 -17.04 -19.97
CA LEU A 3 12.75 -17.57 -19.38
C LEU A 3 12.37 -18.79 -18.51
N GLY A 4 12.54 -20.00 -19.05
CA GLY A 4 12.03 -21.21 -18.38
C GLY A 4 10.53 -21.16 -18.13
N GLY A 5 10.09 -21.43 -16.88
CA GLY A 5 8.69 -21.33 -16.46
C GLY A 5 8.25 -19.91 -16.08
N THR A 6 9.02 -18.85 -16.43
CA THR A 6 8.67 -17.47 -16.13
C THR A 6 8.42 -16.69 -17.42
N VAL A 7 7.29 -16.00 -17.49
CA VAL A 7 6.89 -15.12 -18.58
C VAL A 7 6.97 -13.67 -18.09
N LEU A 8 7.81 -12.85 -18.72
CA LEU A 8 7.84 -11.41 -18.49
C LEU A 8 6.79 -10.75 -19.38
N VAL A 9 5.82 -10.09 -18.75
CA VAL A 9 4.72 -9.40 -19.41
C VAL A 9 4.96 -7.90 -19.36
N ASN A 10 5.24 -7.31 -20.51
CA ASN A 10 5.46 -5.88 -20.66
C ASN A 10 4.52 -5.30 -21.73
N GLY A 11 4.28 -3.97 -21.68
CA GLY A 11 3.35 -3.28 -22.57
C GLY A 11 1.91 -3.29 -22.04
N THR A 12 1.12 -2.36 -22.55
CA THR A 12 -0.22 -2.02 -22.05
C THR A 12 -1.23 -3.14 -22.27
N GLU A 13 -1.35 -3.64 -23.52
CA GLU A 13 -2.37 -4.65 -23.85
C GLU A 13 -2.04 -6.03 -23.25
N PRO A 14 -0.80 -6.57 -23.36
CA PRO A 14 -0.47 -7.83 -22.70
C PRO A 14 -0.67 -7.78 -21.18
N TYR A 15 -0.35 -6.65 -20.53
CA TYR A 15 -0.56 -6.45 -19.09
C TYR A 15 -2.05 -6.48 -18.74
N ARG A 16 -2.88 -5.76 -19.50
CA ARG A 16 -4.33 -5.75 -19.32
C ARG A 16 -4.93 -7.14 -19.56
N HIS A 17 -4.53 -7.80 -20.65
CA HIS A 17 -4.95 -9.15 -20.99
C HIS A 17 -4.63 -10.13 -19.87
N ALA A 18 -3.39 -10.11 -19.35
CA ALA A 18 -2.98 -10.99 -18.25
C ALA A 18 -3.83 -10.80 -16.98
N LEU A 19 -4.22 -9.55 -16.65
CA LEU A 19 -5.03 -9.27 -15.46
C LEU A 19 -6.51 -9.58 -15.60
N THR A 20 -7.05 -9.63 -16.84
CA THR A 20 -8.49 -9.70 -17.08
C THR A 20 -8.94 -11.00 -17.72
N ARG A 21 -8.06 -11.73 -18.41
CA ARG A 21 -8.42 -12.89 -19.22
C ARG A 21 -7.65 -14.17 -18.87
N ILE A 22 -6.41 -14.04 -18.34
CA ILE A 22 -5.66 -15.22 -17.93
C ILE A 22 -6.22 -15.71 -16.57
N PRO A 23 -6.59 -17.00 -16.44
CA PRO A 23 -6.88 -17.58 -15.13
C PRO A 23 -5.64 -17.52 -14.26
N LEU A 24 -5.73 -16.84 -13.10
CA LEU A 24 -4.59 -16.63 -12.22
C LEU A 24 -4.83 -17.32 -10.88
N ASP A 25 -3.86 -18.08 -10.38
CA ASP A 25 -3.84 -18.56 -9.01
C ASP A 25 -3.49 -17.41 -8.07
N ARG A 26 -4.48 -16.95 -7.33
CA ARG A 26 -4.36 -15.81 -6.41
C ARG A 26 -3.63 -16.17 -5.13
N ALA A 27 -3.64 -17.44 -4.75
CA ALA A 27 -3.04 -17.92 -3.52
C ALA A 27 -1.64 -18.52 -3.72
N ALA A 28 -1.14 -18.53 -4.95
CA ALA A 28 0.16 -19.11 -5.26
C ALA A 28 1.31 -18.46 -4.49
N GLU A 29 2.27 -19.27 -4.05
CA GLU A 29 3.49 -18.83 -3.37
C GLU A 29 4.26 -17.80 -4.20
N GLY A 30 4.78 -16.75 -3.54
CA GLY A 30 5.56 -15.69 -4.17
C GLY A 30 4.72 -14.71 -4.98
N THR A 31 3.40 -14.70 -4.82
CA THR A 31 2.50 -13.67 -5.33
C THR A 31 2.02 -12.76 -4.19
N THR A 32 1.42 -11.63 -4.55
CA THR A 32 0.81 -10.72 -3.54
C THR A 32 -0.31 -11.42 -2.76
N GLY A 33 -1.12 -12.24 -3.44
CA GLY A 33 -2.19 -13.00 -2.79
C GLY A 33 -1.65 -14.13 -1.93
N GLY A 34 -0.59 -14.83 -2.36
CA GLY A 34 0.10 -15.83 -1.55
C GLY A 34 0.65 -15.23 -0.25
N ALA A 35 1.32 -14.08 -0.33
CA ALA A 35 1.81 -13.36 0.86
C ALA A 35 0.67 -12.90 1.78
N ALA A 36 -0.46 -12.45 1.22
CA ALA A 36 -1.64 -12.10 1.98
C ALA A 36 -2.26 -13.33 2.68
N ARG A 37 -2.28 -14.49 1.99
CA ARG A 37 -2.74 -15.75 2.55
C ARG A 37 -1.85 -16.25 3.69
N GLU A 38 -0.52 -16.14 3.54
CA GLU A 38 0.44 -16.46 4.61
C GLU A 38 0.20 -15.60 5.86
N LEU A 39 -0.08 -14.31 5.67
CA LEU A 39 -0.34 -13.37 6.77
C LEU A 39 -1.72 -13.58 7.42
N ALA A 40 -2.76 -13.87 6.62
CA ALA A 40 -4.16 -13.90 7.07
C ALA A 40 -4.73 -15.31 7.26
N GLY A 41 -3.98 -16.36 6.94
CA GLY A 41 -4.52 -17.74 6.94
C GLY A 41 -5.56 -17.98 5.85
N GLY A 42 -5.72 -17.05 4.91
CA GLY A 42 -6.68 -17.10 3.81
C GLY A 42 -7.96 -16.30 4.03
N GLY A 43 -8.75 -16.16 2.98
CA GLY A 43 -10.04 -15.45 3.01
C GLY A 43 -9.92 -13.94 2.95
N SER A 44 -8.79 -13.40 2.45
CA SER A 44 -8.58 -11.97 2.26
C SER A 44 -9.01 -11.53 0.85
N LEU A 45 -9.18 -10.22 0.68
CA LEU A 45 -9.47 -9.58 -0.60
C LEU A 45 -8.44 -9.94 -1.70
N PHE A 46 -7.21 -10.31 -1.32
CA PHE A 46 -6.09 -10.50 -2.23
C PHE A 46 -5.91 -11.94 -2.70
N ASP A 47 -6.37 -12.93 -1.93
CA ASP A 47 -6.20 -14.35 -2.20
C ASP A 47 -7.52 -15.07 -2.56
N GLU A 48 -8.66 -14.38 -2.38
CA GLU A 48 -9.97 -14.93 -2.71
C GLU A 48 -10.41 -14.65 -4.15
N GLU A 49 -11.29 -15.52 -4.66
CA GLU A 49 -11.94 -15.38 -5.96
C GLU A 49 -13.47 -15.57 -5.84
N GLY A 50 -14.19 -15.33 -6.92
CA GLY A 50 -15.60 -15.63 -7.06
C GLY A 50 -16.47 -14.89 -6.04
N VAL A 51 -17.30 -15.61 -5.30
CA VAL A 51 -18.31 -15.05 -4.37
C VAL A 51 -17.64 -14.41 -3.15
N GLY A 52 -16.62 -15.06 -2.57
CA GLY A 52 -15.87 -14.57 -1.42
C GLY A 52 -15.19 -13.24 -1.72
N HIS A 53 -14.46 -13.16 -2.83
CA HIS A 53 -13.85 -11.93 -3.30
C HIS A 53 -14.88 -10.81 -3.48
N ARG A 54 -16.04 -11.09 -4.13
CA ARG A 54 -17.07 -10.06 -4.31
C ARG A 54 -17.65 -9.57 -3.00
N ALA A 55 -17.80 -10.43 -2.00
CA ALA A 55 -18.26 -10.06 -0.66
C ALA A 55 -17.24 -9.16 0.05
N ALA A 56 -15.96 -9.55 0.07
CA ALA A 56 -14.87 -8.78 0.64
C ALA A 56 -14.72 -7.40 -0.07
N ARG A 57 -14.86 -7.37 -1.41
CA ARG A 57 -14.85 -6.12 -2.20
C ARG A 57 -15.97 -5.17 -1.80
N ARG A 58 -17.19 -5.69 -1.59
CA ARG A 58 -18.34 -4.86 -1.19
C ARG A 58 -18.15 -4.27 0.20
N ALA A 59 -17.62 -5.04 1.14
CA ALA A 59 -17.32 -4.54 2.48
C ALA A 59 -16.33 -3.36 2.44
N VAL A 60 -15.23 -3.50 1.72
CA VAL A 60 -14.20 -2.46 1.60
C VAL A 60 -14.69 -1.26 0.77
N ALA A 61 -15.63 -1.46 -0.18
CA ALA A 61 -16.14 -0.39 -1.04
C ALA A 61 -16.94 0.68 -0.28
N LEU A 62 -17.52 0.36 0.87
CA LEU A 62 -18.20 1.34 1.72
C LEU A 62 -17.22 2.37 2.27
N ASP A 63 -16.02 1.94 2.66
CA ASP A 63 -15.02 2.79 3.28
C ASP A 63 -14.09 3.45 2.26
N LEU A 64 -13.80 2.78 1.14
CA LEU A 64 -12.91 3.29 0.08
C LEU A 64 -13.68 3.88 -1.12
N GLY A 65 -15.02 3.91 -1.06
CA GLY A 65 -15.87 4.63 -2.00
C GLY A 65 -15.81 6.14 -1.80
N ALA A 66 -16.57 6.90 -2.59
CA ALA A 66 -16.53 8.36 -2.54
C ALA A 66 -16.84 8.92 -1.14
N ALA A 67 -17.96 8.48 -0.54
CA ALA A 67 -18.36 8.94 0.79
C ALA A 67 -17.39 8.52 1.90
N GLY A 68 -16.83 7.30 1.81
CA GLY A 68 -15.83 6.81 2.76
C GLY A 68 -14.53 7.62 2.70
N VAL A 69 -14.04 7.89 1.50
CA VAL A 69 -12.83 8.71 1.31
C VAL A 69 -13.03 10.13 1.84
N GLU A 70 -14.20 10.75 1.59
CA GLU A 70 -14.49 12.10 2.12
C GLU A 70 -14.59 12.12 3.66
N ARG A 71 -15.09 11.05 4.30
CA ARG A 71 -15.06 10.92 5.77
C ARG A 71 -13.64 10.82 6.32
N LEU A 72 -12.74 10.17 5.60
CA LEU A 72 -11.32 10.01 6.00
C LEU A 72 -10.49 11.26 5.71
N ARG A 73 -10.92 12.13 4.78
CA ARG A 73 -10.15 13.27 4.27
C ARG A 73 -9.67 14.24 5.35
N PRO A 74 -10.46 14.61 6.37
CA PRO A 74 -10.02 15.48 7.46
C PRO A 74 -8.82 14.89 8.23
N VAL A 75 -8.73 13.56 8.34
CA VAL A 75 -7.68 12.87 9.10
C VAL A 75 -6.31 13.18 8.52
N TRP A 76 -6.12 12.93 7.22
CA TRP A 76 -4.80 13.17 6.61
C TRP A 76 -4.53 14.64 6.33
N ARG A 77 -5.56 15.49 6.13
CA ARG A 77 -5.37 16.94 5.99
C ARG A 77 -4.79 17.53 7.28
N ALA A 78 -5.30 17.15 8.45
CA ALA A 78 -4.73 17.60 9.71
C ALA A 78 -3.26 17.20 9.89
N VAL A 79 -2.84 16.04 9.37
CA VAL A 79 -1.43 15.61 9.34
C VAL A 79 -0.62 16.49 8.39
N LEU A 80 -1.13 16.76 7.19
CA LEU A 80 -0.48 17.63 6.21
C LEU A 80 -0.31 19.05 6.74
N ASP A 81 -1.36 19.67 7.28
CA ASP A 81 -1.35 21.03 7.80
C ASP A 81 -0.29 21.19 8.90
N ARG A 82 -0.26 20.26 9.85
CA ARG A 82 0.73 20.27 10.94
C ARG A 82 2.14 19.98 10.45
N GLY A 83 2.29 18.96 9.61
CA GLY A 83 3.61 18.46 9.19
C GLY A 83 4.29 19.35 8.16
N LEU A 84 3.55 20.15 7.39
CA LEU A 84 4.09 21.08 6.41
C LEU A 84 4.21 22.52 6.94
N ALA A 85 3.68 22.83 8.14
CA ALA A 85 3.76 24.15 8.74
C ALA A 85 5.20 24.73 8.80
N PRO A 86 6.29 23.95 9.05
CA PRO A 86 7.64 24.48 9.05
C PRO A 86 8.09 25.05 7.71
N LEU A 87 7.48 24.67 6.57
CA LEU A 87 7.81 25.25 5.28
C LEU A 87 7.45 26.75 5.21
N ALA A 88 6.46 27.21 5.97
CA ALA A 88 6.05 28.61 6.02
C ALA A 88 7.13 29.51 6.65
N THR A 89 7.95 28.98 7.54
CA THR A 89 9.09 29.67 8.16
C THR A 89 10.41 29.46 7.42
N GLY A 90 10.40 28.72 6.30
CA GLY A 90 11.58 28.40 5.50
C GLY A 90 12.38 27.21 6.03
N ASP A 91 11.86 26.51 7.03
CA ASP A 91 12.48 25.31 7.55
C ASP A 91 12.32 24.13 6.58
N ALA A 92 13.19 23.14 6.74
CA ALA A 92 13.15 21.95 5.92
C ALA A 92 12.21 20.87 6.56
N VAL A 93 11.51 20.13 5.71
CA VAL A 93 10.59 19.05 6.12
C VAL A 93 11.00 17.73 5.47
N ASP A 94 11.09 16.64 6.24
CA ASP A 94 11.22 15.29 5.69
C ASP A 94 9.84 14.71 5.38
N LEU A 95 9.58 14.46 4.11
CA LEU A 95 8.28 13.94 3.64
C LEU A 95 8.05 12.45 3.93
N VAL A 96 9.08 11.68 4.31
CA VAL A 96 8.91 10.25 4.60
C VAL A 96 8.21 10.01 5.93
N PRO A 97 8.64 10.61 7.06
CA PRO A 97 7.88 10.53 8.32
C PRO A 97 6.47 11.08 8.16
N LEU A 98 6.29 12.19 7.44
CA LEU A 98 4.97 12.77 7.16
C LEU A 98 4.05 11.76 6.42
N ALA A 99 4.56 11.10 5.38
CA ALA A 99 3.79 10.09 4.64
C ALA A 99 3.46 8.87 5.50
N ARG A 100 4.35 8.47 6.41
CA ARG A 100 4.10 7.38 7.37
C ARG A 100 3.01 7.75 8.36
N GLU A 101 3.07 8.93 8.95
CA GLU A 101 2.06 9.42 9.87
C GLU A 101 0.69 9.53 9.16
N LEU A 102 0.66 10.08 7.96
CA LEU A 102 -0.54 10.20 7.14
C LEU A 102 -1.16 8.82 6.86
N ALA A 103 -0.35 7.85 6.41
CA ALA A 103 -0.81 6.50 6.11
C ALA A 103 -1.31 5.79 7.38
N GLY A 104 -0.55 5.86 8.48
CA GLY A 104 -0.92 5.28 9.77
C GLY A 104 -2.20 5.88 10.34
N ALA A 105 -2.34 7.21 10.33
CA ALA A 105 -3.55 7.90 10.79
C ALA A 105 -4.78 7.51 9.96
N THR A 106 -4.63 7.40 8.64
CA THR A 106 -5.70 6.95 7.76
C THR A 106 -6.11 5.51 8.06
N VAL A 107 -5.15 4.60 8.21
CA VAL A 107 -5.41 3.18 8.51
C VAL A 107 -6.01 3.03 9.91
N ARG A 108 -5.55 3.79 10.90
CA ARG A 108 -6.11 3.81 12.24
C ARG A 108 -7.62 4.06 12.23
N VAL A 109 -8.06 5.09 11.51
CA VAL A 109 -9.49 5.43 11.41
C VAL A 109 -10.24 4.43 10.52
N LEU A 110 -9.64 4.00 9.40
CA LEU A 110 -10.25 3.04 8.48
C LEU A 110 -10.54 1.69 9.16
N LEU A 111 -9.68 1.26 10.07
CA LEU A 111 -9.78 -0.03 10.75
C LEU A 111 -10.33 0.08 12.19
N ASP A 112 -10.69 1.28 12.64
CA ASP A 112 -11.20 1.55 13.98
C ASP A 112 -10.30 0.96 15.07
N VAL A 113 -9.03 1.40 15.09
CA VAL A 113 -8.02 0.99 16.07
C VAL A 113 -7.45 2.19 16.81
N THR A 114 -6.91 1.97 18.03
CA THR A 114 -6.39 3.03 18.89
C THR A 114 -4.89 3.21 18.82
N ALA A 115 -4.18 2.35 18.12
CA ALA A 115 -2.72 2.35 18.02
C ALA A 115 -2.17 3.71 17.51
N ASP A 116 -0.95 4.04 17.92
CA ASP A 116 -0.23 5.20 17.39
C ASP A 116 -0.02 5.06 15.86
N PRO A 117 -0.27 6.11 15.06
CA PRO A 117 -0.11 6.08 13.61
C PRO A 117 1.29 5.71 13.13
N ALA A 118 2.34 6.18 13.80
CA ALA A 118 3.73 5.88 13.43
C ALA A 118 4.07 4.41 13.72
N ASP A 119 3.69 3.91 14.90
CA ASP A 119 3.88 2.50 15.26
C ASP A 119 3.15 1.56 14.31
N LEU A 120 1.91 1.89 13.95
CA LEU A 120 1.10 1.12 13.02
C LEU A 120 1.74 1.09 11.62
N SER A 121 2.22 2.25 11.16
CA SER A 121 2.90 2.37 9.88
C SER A 121 4.22 1.60 9.86
N ASP A 122 5.02 1.67 10.91
CA ASP A 122 6.29 0.97 11.02
C ASP A 122 6.10 -0.55 11.10
N ALA A 123 5.12 -1.03 11.86
CA ALA A 123 4.80 -2.45 11.93
C ALA A 123 4.30 -3.00 10.57
N ALA A 124 3.44 -2.26 9.86
CA ALA A 124 2.99 -2.63 8.54
C ALA A 124 4.14 -2.67 7.50
N ALA A 125 5.06 -1.70 7.57
CA ALA A 125 6.25 -1.66 6.72
C ALA A 125 7.21 -2.82 7.01
N GLU A 126 7.38 -3.20 8.27
CA GLU A 126 8.20 -4.33 8.69
C GLU A 126 7.66 -5.65 8.12
N VAL A 127 6.35 -5.91 8.26
CA VAL A 127 5.69 -7.10 7.71
C VAL A 127 5.90 -7.18 6.19
N ALA A 128 5.66 -6.11 5.46
CA ALA A 128 5.87 -6.09 4.01
C ALA A 128 7.33 -6.35 3.61
N ALA A 129 8.27 -5.71 4.30
CA ALA A 129 9.70 -5.86 4.02
C ALA A 129 10.21 -7.28 4.32
N VAL A 130 9.66 -7.93 5.33
CA VAL A 130 9.97 -9.33 5.67
C VAL A 130 9.38 -10.26 4.61
N ALA A 131 8.11 -10.06 4.20
CA ALA A 131 7.47 -10.85 3.16
C ALA A 131 8.25 -10.80 1.85
N VAL A 132 8.59 -9.60 1.35
CA VAL A 132 9.36 -9.45 0.11
C VAL A 132 10.73 -10.16 0.19
N ARG A 133 11.45 -10.00 1.31
CA ARG A 133 12.76 -10.66 1.49
C ARG A 133 12.66 -12.17 1.62
N GLY A 134 11.56 -12.69 2.16
CA GLY A 134 11.29 -14.12 2.24
C GLY A 134 11.17 -14.79 0.87
N HIS A 135 10.69 -14.07 -0.13
CA HIS A 135 10.53 -14.56 -1.50
C HIS A 135 11.76 -14.35 -2.41
N LEU A 136 12.73 -13.52 -1.98
CA LEU A 136 13.95 -13.30 -2.75
C LEU A 136 14.98 -14.39 -2.44
N PRO A 137 15.69 -14.92 -3.46
CA PRO A 137 16.80 -15.84 -3.23
C PRO A 137 17.97 -15.12 -2.54
N GLY A 138 18.66 -15.82 -1.63
CA GLY A 138 19.87 -15.29 -1.00
C GLY A 138 19.91 -15.44 0.52
N PRO A 139 21.01 -15.01 1.17
CA PRO A 139 21.26 -15.26 2.59
C PRO A 139 20.29 -14.55 3.54
N GLY A 140 19.54 -13.54 3.06
CA GLY A 140 18.52 -12.84 3.83
C GLY A 140 17.24 -13.63 4.07
N ARG A 141 16.95 -14.67 3.26
CA ARG A 141 15.71 -15.44 3.31
C ARG A 141 15.47 -16.09 4.68
N SER A 142 16.48 -16.76 5.24
CA SER A 142 16.35 -17.42 6.55
C SER A 142 16.12 -16.42 7.70
N ARG A 143 16.72 -15.23 7.61
CA ARG A 143 16.49 -14.16 8.60
C ARG A 143 15.06 -13.61 8.46
N ALA A 144 14.60 -13.38 7.24
CA ALA A 144 13.23 -12.94 6.96
C ALA A 144 12.20 -13.95 7.48
N ALA A 145 12.39 -15.24 7.19
CA ALA A 145 11.50 -16.30 7.68
C ALA A 145 11.40 -16.31 9.21
N ARG A 146 12.52 -16.11 9.94
CA ARG A 146 12.49 -16.01 11.42
C ARG A 146 11.83 -14.75 11.95
N ALA A 147 11.86 -13.66 11.18
CA ALA A 147 11.27 -12.38 11.56
C ALA A 147 9.77 -12.29 11.22
N ALA A 148 9.23 -13.18 10.40
CA ALA A 148 7.86 -13.10 9.89
C ALA A 148 6.81 -13.20 11.01
N GLY A 149 6.93 -14.20 11.87
CA GLY A 149 6.01 -14.39 13.00
C GLY A 149 5.99 -13.21 13.98
N PRO A 150 7.15 -12.78 14.51
CA PRO A 150 7.21 -11.60 15.38
C PRO A 150 6.67 -10.32 14.75
N ALA A 151 6.98 -10.03 13.47
CA ALA A 151 6.47 -8.86 12.77
C ALA A 151 4.94 -8.91 12.61
N ALA A 152 4.40 -10.06 12.20
CA ALA A 152 2.96 -10.26 12.09
C ALA A 152 2.25 -10.12 13.44
N ALA A 153 2.82 -10.71 14.52
CA ALA A 153 2.27 -10.61 15.85
C ALA A 153 2.25 -9.16 16.38
N ARG A 154 3.33 -8.39 16.14
CA ARG A 154 3.38 -6.96 16.48
C ARG A 154 2.28 -6.19 15.78
N LEU A 155 2.11 -6.37 14.47
CA LEU A 155 1.06 -5.69 13.72
C LEU A 155 -0.33 -6.11 14.19
N ALA A 156 -0.57 -7.40 14.44
CA ALA A 156 -1.84 -7.90 14.95
C ALA A 156 -2.20 -7.29 16.32
N ALA A 157 -1.22 -7.13 17.20
CA ALA A 157 -1.41 -6.48 18.50
C ALA A 157 -1.88 -5.03 18.36
N LEU A 158 -1.30 -4.26 17.42
CA LEU A 158 -1.66 -2.87 17.14
C LEU A 158 -3.03 -2.74 16.45
N LEU A 159 -3.53 -3.81 15.82
CA LEU A 159 -4.79 -3.81 15.09
C LEU A 159 -5.98 -4.32 15.93
N ARG A 160 -5.83 -4.49 17.24
CA ARG A 160 -6.95 -4.83 18.12
C ARG A 160 -7.97 -3.70 18.13
N PRO A 161 -9.28 -4.02 18.04
CA PRO A 161 -10.33 -3.01 18.13
C PRO A 161 -10.30 -2.26 19.45
N ALA A 162 -10.68 -0.99 19.43
CA ALA A 162 -10.95 -0.20 20.64
C ALA A 162 -12.03 -0.92 21.46
N GLY A 163 -11.72 -1.29 22.69
CA GLY A 163 -12.68 -1.94 23.61
C GLY A 163 -12.41 -3.40 23.96
N HIS A 164 -11.30 -3.99 23.50
CA HIS A 164 -10.93 -5.37 23.90
C HIS A 164 -10.14 -5.47 25.19
N ASP A 165 -9.58 -4.35 25.67
CA ASP A 165 -8.73 -4.34 26.87
C ASP A 165 -9.51 -4.37 28.20
N ASP A 166 -10.85 -4.16 28.17
CA ASP A 166 -11.66 -4.11 29.39
C ASP A 166 -12.25 -5.47 29.84
N LEU A 167 -12.07 -6.53 29.09
CA LEU A 167 -12.69 -7.84 29.41
C LEU A 167 -11.71 -8.85 30.00
N ASP A 168 -10.39 -8.66 29.85
CA ASP A 168 -9.39 -9.62 30.37
C ASP A 168 -8.92 -9.28 31.80
N GLU A 169 -9.24 -8.08 32.33
CA GLU A 169 -8.79 -7.66 33.65
C GLU A 169 -9.81 -7.90 34.79
N ARG A 170 -10.95 -8.55 34.51
CA ARG A 170 -11.98 -8.91 35.48
C ARG A 170 -12.16 -10.41 35.66
N VAL A 171 -11.11 -11.11 36.06
CA VAL A 171 -11.27 -12.33 36.85
C VAL A 171 -10.78 -12.00 38.27
N PRO A 172 -11.66 -11.73 39.22
CA PRO A 172 -11.23 -11.69 40.64
C PRO A 172 -10.90 -13.14 41.04
N ASP A 173 -9.64 -13.40 41.31
CA ASP A 173 -9.24 -14.60 42.01
C ASP A 173 -10.05 -14.74 43.30
N GLY A 174 -10.96 -15.70 43.26
CA GLY A 174 -11.81 -16.05 44.39
C GLY A 174 -10.98 -16.48 45.54
N ALA A 175 -11.23 -15.85 46.64
CA ALA A 175 -10.75 -16.15 47.99
C ALA A 175 -10.64 -17.65 48.28
N ALA A 176 -9.43 -18.10 48.57
CA ALA A 176 -9.21 -19.26 49.43
C ALA A 176 -8.20 -18.82 50.50
N GLY A 177 -8.72 -18.48 51.65
CA GLY A 177 -7.92 -18.25 52.83
C GLY A 177 -7.26 -19.52 53.32
N ARG A 178 -6.06 -19.35 53.90
CA ARG A 178 -5.56 -20.04 55.11
C ARG A 178 -4.21 -19.47 55.53
N ASP A 179 -4.26 -18.85 56.65
CA ASP A 179 -3.37 -18.89 57.82
C ASP A 179 -1.87 -19.19 57.64
N GLY A 180 -1.05 -18.28 58.21
CA GLY A 180 -0.08 -18.69 59.20
C GLY A 180 1.37 -18.30 58.96
N SER A 181 1.86 -17.45 59.87
CA SER A 181 3.24 -17.32 60.38
C SER A 181 4.30 -16.77 59.37
N GLY A 182 4.87 -15.61 59.57
CA GLY A 182 5.82 -15.28 60.64
C GLY A 182 7.25 -15.45 60.12
N GLY A 183 7.97 -14.35 59.82
CA GLY A 183 9.38 -14.41 59.49
C GLY A 183 9.96 -13.03 59.15
N VAL A 184 10.54 -12.40 60.17
CA VAL A 184 11.30 -11.14 60.17
C VAL A 184 12.72 -11.40 59.64
N GLY A 185 13.32 -10.43 58.94
CA GLY A 185 14.77 -10.39 58.68
C GLY A 185 15.06 -9.63 57.37
N CYS A 186 15.41 -8.41 57.43
CA CYS A 186 16.66 -7.70 57.69
C CYS A 186 17.55 -7.53 56.45
N GLU A 187 17.63 -6.30 56.02
CA GLU A 187 18.72 -5.45 55.48
C GLU A 187 19.96 -6.09 54.84
N THR A 188 20.39 -5.47 53.77
CA THR A 188 21.65 -4.79 53.44
C THR A 188 21.77 -4.75 51.93
N GLY A 189 22.00 -3.67 51.20
CA GLY A 189 23.07 -2.69 51.30
C GLY A 189 24.18 -3.09 50.32
N GLY A 190 24.39 -2.31 49.22
CA GLY A 190 25.55 -2.53 48.37
C GLY A 190 25.54 -1.65 47.11
N GLU A 191 26.06 -0.43 47.25
CA GLU A 191 26.56 0.42 46.12
C GLU A 191 27.86 -0.15 45.53
N ALA A 192 28.07 0.09 44.23
CA ALA A 192 29.33 0.39 43.53
C ALA A 192 29.04 0.31 42.01
N GLY A 193 29.10 1.30 41.19
CA GLY A 193 30.09 2.30 40.92
C GLY A 193 31.28 1.76 40.13
N ARG A 194 31.34 2.02 38.81
CA ARG A 194 32.59 2.36 38.13
C ARG A 194 32.41 2.63 36.61
N ASP A 195 32.91 3.79 36.24
CA ASP A 195 33.25 4.32 34.94
C ASP A 195 34.16 3.41 34.13
N ALA A 196 34.06 3.48 32.81
CA ALA A 196 35.20 3.46 31.92
C ALA A 196 34.85 4.02 30.52
N SER A 197 35.40 5.14 30.23
CA SER A 197 35.68 5.79 28.95
C SER A 197 36.51 4.89 28.00
N GLY A 198 36.32 5.09 26.68
CA GLY A 198 37.17 4.53 25.65
C GLY A 198 36.91 5.20 24.28
N GLU A 199 37.68 6.21 23.97
CA GLU A 199 37.85 6.82 22.63
C GLU A 199 38.64 5.89 21.70
N ALA A 200 38.38 6.03 20.40
CA ALA A 200 39.28 5.99 19.23
C ALA A 200 38.44 5.83 17.99
N GLY A 201 38.37 6.68 16.96
CA GLY A 201 39.46 7.29 16.20
C GLY A 201 39.71 6.44 14.95
N GLY A 202 39.37 6.92 13.74
CA GLY A 202 39.71 6.23 12.52
C GLY A 202 39.07 6.83 11.27
N ASP A 203 39.72 7.80 10.75
CA ASP A 203 39.62 8.47 9.45
C ASP A 203 39.95 7.51 8.30
N ALA A 204 39.22 7.58 7.18
CA ALA A 204 39.75 7.37 5.84
C ALA A 204 38.74 7.73 4.75
N GLY A 205 38.92 8.89 4.18
CA GLY A 205 38.33 9.26 2.90
C GLY A 205 38.95 8.48 1.74
N ARG A 206 38.20 8.39 0.66
CA ARG A 206 38.71 8.33 -0.71
C ARG A 206 37.63 8.71 -1.72
N ASP A 207 37.96 9.79 -2.43
CA ASP A 207 37.38 10.25 -3.68
C ASP A 207 37.39 9.17 -4.76
N ALA A 208 36.35 9.14 -5.58
CA ALA A 208 36.46 8.76 -6.97
C ALA A 208 35.35 9.45 -7.77
N GLY A 209 35.72 10.52 -8.45
CA GLY A 209 34.95 11.14 -9.50
C GLY A 209 34.94 10.24 -10.76
N GLY A 210 33.81 10.25 -11.46
CA GLY A 210 33.63 9.63 -12.75
C GLY A 210 32.68 10.47 -13.58
N LYS A 211 33.24 11.30 -14.46
CA LYS A 211 32.58 11.98 -15.56
C LYS A 211 32.20 10.98 -16.66
N ALA A 212 31.01 11.09 -17.20
CA ALA A 212 30.67 10.76 -18.57
C ALA A 212 29.43 11.60 -18.90
N GLY A 213 29.41 12.56 -19.80
CA GLY A 213 29.84 12.54 -21.16
C GLY A 213 28.59 12.39 -22.01
N ALA A 214 27.99 13.54 -22.41
CA ALA A 214 26.93 13.68 -23.41
C ALA A 214 27.53 13.47 -24.81
N ASP A 215 26.74 12.91 -25.71
CA ASP A 215 26.70 13.30 -27.12
C ASP A 215 25.46 12.69 -27.78
N VAL A 216 24.60 13.52 -28.25
CA VAL A 216 24.30 14.15 -29.53
C VAL A 216 23.57 13.25 -30.51
N GLY A 217 22.32 13.63 -30.79
CA GLY A 217 21.85 14.10 -32.08
C GLY A 217 21.41 13.06 -33.12
N ARG A 218 20.18 13.11 -33.52
CA ARG A 218 19.81 13.49 -34.89
C ARG A 218 18.33 13.23 -35.19
N GLU A 219 17.63 14.28 -35.50
CA GLU A 219 16.42 14.27 -36.33
C GLU A 219 16.81 14.16 -37.82
N PRO A 220 15.86 14.17 -38.81
CA PRO A 220 14.41 14.01 -38.82
C PRO A 220 13.92 13.00 -39.89
N GLY A 221 12.60 12.81 -40.00
CA GLY A 221 11.99 12.18 -41.18
C GLY A 221 10.47 12.22 -41.12
N ASP A 222 9.90 13.14 -41.88
CA ASP A 222 8.50 13.27 -42.27
C ASP A 222 7.95 12.02 -42.96
N ASP A 223 6.65 11.70 -42.75
CA ASP A 223 5.62 11.70 -43.79
C ASP A 223 4.33 11.03 -43.25
N ALA A 224 3.29 11.81 -43.23
CA ALA A 224 2.09 11.82 -44.07
C ALA A 224 1.15 10.58 -44.04
N GLY A 225 -0.06 10.83 -43.57
CA GLY A 225 -1.26 10.56 -44.35
C GLY A 225 -2.01 9.26 -44.09
N GLY A 226 -3.29 9.37 -43.76
CA GLY A 226 -4.20 8.29 -44.06
C GLY A 226 -5.41 8.15 -43.12
N GLU A 227 -6.41 8.99 -43.36
CA GLU A 227 -7.85 8.71 -43.48
C GLU A 227 -8.62 7.99 -42.36
N ALA A 228 -9.59 8.72 -41.95
CA ALA A 228 -10.79 8.37 -41.19
C ALA A 228 -11.64 7.26 -41.86
N ARG A 229 -12.14 6.32 -41.09
CA ARG A 229 -13.45 5.73 -41.36
C ARG A 229 -14.25 5.56 -40.06
N ARG A 230 -15.36 6.29 -40.07
CA ARG A 230 -16.52 6.09 -39.17
C ARG A 230 -17.16 4.76 -39.53
N ASN A 231 -17.61 4.03 -38.53
CA ASN A 231 -18.84 3.27 -38.66
C ASN A 231 -19.59 3.16 -37.35
N ALA A 232 -20.87 3.40 -37.53
CA ALA A 232 -21.92 3.52 -36.56
C ALA A 232 -22.52 2.16 -36.17
N GLY A 233 -23.11 2.08 -34.97
CA GLY A 233 -24.41 1.45 -34.79
C GLY A 233 -24.42 -0.03 -34.46
N GLY A 234 -25.03 -0.37 -33.33
CA GLY A 234 -25.42 -1.73 -32.94
C GLY A 234 -26.05 -1.75 -31.56
N GLU A 235 -27.29 -1.27 -31.45
CA GLU A 235 -28.22 -1.66 -30.39
C GLU A 235 -28.63 -3.12 -30.59
N VAL A 236 -28.81 -3.86 -29.53
CA VAL A 236 -29.75 -5.00 -29.31
C VAL A 236 -29.40 -5.50 -27.89
N GLY A 237 -30.27 -5.70 -26.91
CA GLY A 237 -31.62 -6.12 -26.87
C GLY A 237 -31.74 -6.86 -25.53
N SER A 238 -32.61 -6.38 -24.67
CA SER A 238 -33.05 -7.02 -23.43
C SER A 238 -33.73 -8.34 -23.72
N ASP A 239 -33.42 -9.39 -22.95
CA ASP A 239 -34.40 -10.47 -22.79
C ASP A 239 -34.43 -10.97 -21.35
N ALA A 240 -35.63 -10.94 -20.81
CA ALA A 240 -36.01 -11.42 -19.49
C ALA A 240 -36.47 -12.87 -19.62
N GLY A 241 -35.88 -13.75 -18.82
CA GLY A 241 -36.30 -15.16 -18.72
C GLY A 241 -36.65 -15.49 -17.26
N GLN A 242 -37.93 -15.50 -16.96
CA GLN A 242 -38.53 -16.09 -15.75
C GLN A 242 -38.46 -17.63 -15.83
N GLY A 243 -38.15 -18.28 -14.69
CA GLY A 243 -38.28 -19.72 -14.51
C GLY A 243 -38.47 -20.06 -13.04
N ALA A 244 -39.72 -20.24 -12.68
CA ALA A 244 -40.17 -20.68 -11.36
C ALA A 244 -40.29 -22.22 -11.29
N GLY A 245 -40.27 -22.75 -10.06
CA GLY A 245 -40.64 -24.16 -9.72
C GLY A 245 -39.53 -24.85 -8.95
N GLY A 246 -39.57 -25.12 -7.67
CA GLY A 246 -40.56 -25.90 -6.91
C GLY A 246 -39.93 -27.21 -6.59
N ASP A 247 -39.60 -27.50 -5.34
CA ASP A 247 -40.29 -28.59 -4.63
C ASP A 247 -39.81 -28.72 -3.17
N ALA A 248 -40.79 -29.01 -2.32
CA ALA A 248 -40.65 -29.19 -0.89
C ALA A 248 -40.37 -30.69 -0.59
N GLY A 249 -39.41 -30.97 0.28
CA GLY A 249 -39.13 -32.27 0.82
C GLY A 249 -38.99 -32.21 2.35
N GLN A 250 -40.04 -32.58 3.06
CA GLN A 250 -40.08 -32.76 4.52
C GLN A 250 -39.28 -34.00 4.94
N GLY A 251 -38.51 -33.87 6.00
CA GLY A 251 -37.86 -34.97 6.70
C GLY A 251 -37.60 -34.60 8.15
N ALA A 252 -38.58 -34.85 9.02
CA ALA A 252 -38.44 -34.73 10.46
C ALA A 252 -37.77 -35.97 11.05
N GLY A 253 -36.94 -35.78 12.09
CA GLY A 253 -36.51 -36.92 12.93
C GLY A 253 -35.21 -36.61 13.69
N GLY A 254 -35.26 -36.05 14.86
CA GLY A 254 -34.85 -36.39 16.20
C GLY A 254 -33.39 -36.80 16.40
N ASP A 255 -32.62 -36.07 17.17
CA ASP A 255 -32.20 -36.47 18.51
C ASP A 255 -31.55 -35.33 19.29
N ALA A 256 -32.05 -35.11 20.50
CA ALA A 256 -31.50 -34.13 21.43
C ALA A 256 -30.45 -34.83 22.29
N GLY A 257 -29.21 -34.28 22.31
CA GLY A 257 -28.16 -34.85 23.15
C GLY A 257 -26.97 -33.89 23.30
N GLN A 258 -26.99 -33.10 24.36
CA GLN A 258 -25.89 -32.62 25.20
C GLN A 258 -24.50 -32.48 24.56
N GLY A 259 -24.04 -31.21 24.40
CA GLY A 259 -22.65 -30.85 24.04
C GLY A 259 -22.45 -29.41 23.59
N ALA A 260 -23.25 -28.43 24.04
CA ALA A 260 -23.28 -27.08 23.47
C ALA A 260 -22.36 -26.04 24.15
N GLY A 261 -21.52 -26.43 25.11
CA GLY A 261 -20.70 -25.46 25.87
C GLY A 261 -19.29 -25.16 25.34
N GLY A 262 -18.69 -26.12 24.60
CA GLY A 262 -17.26 -25.99 24.20
C GLY A 262 -17.02 -25.47 22.78
N VAL A 263 -18.03 -25.49 21.92
CA VAL A 263 -17.85 -25.19 20.47
C VAL A 263 -18.08 -23.72 20.13
N ALA A 264 -18.85 -22.99 20.93
CA ALA A 264 -19.17 -21.58 20.69
C ALA A 264 -17.98 -20.65 20.96
N GLY A 265 -17.21 -20.87 22.03
CA GLY A 265 -16.02 -20.08 22.35
C GLY A 265 -14.90 -20.26 21.32
N GLY A 266 -14.71 -21.47 20.80
CA GLY A 266 -13.71 -21.75 19.78
C GLY A 266 -14.06 -21.20 18.38
N ARG A 267 -15.33 -20.92 18.09
CA ARG A 267 -15.75 -20.26 16.84
C ARG A 267 -15.54 -18.76 16.91
N ALA A 268 -16.00 -18.12 17.99
CA ALA A 268 -15.84 -16.68 18.19
C ALA A 268 -14.35 -16.25 18.20
N GLY A 269 -13.47 -17.00 18.87
CA GLY A 269 -12.03 -16.75 18.85
C GLY A 269 -11.40 -16.85 17.47
N ARG A 270 -11.76 -17.87 16.69
CA ARG A 270 -11.27 -18.05 15.32
C ARG A 270 -11.78 -16.97 14.34
N ASP A 271 -12.98 -16.47 14.53
CA ASP A 271 -13.53 -15.39 13.70
C ASP A 271 -12.86 -14.07 14.01
N THR A 272 -12.52 -13.81 15.27
CA THR A 272 -11.76 -12.64 15.70
C THR A 272 -10.32 -12.66 15.16
N GLU A 273 -9.63 -13.81 15.20
CA GLU A 273 -8.28 -13.95 14.64
C GLU A 273 -8.26 -13.74 13.12
N ARG A 274 -9.24 -14.29 12.38
CA ARG A 274 -9.37 -14.08 10.94
C ARG A 274 -9.64 -12.62 10.59
N ASP A 275 -10.41 -11.93 11.39
CA ASP A 275 -10.72 -10.52 11.18
C ASP A 275 -9.50 -9.64 11.43
N ALA A 276 -8.74 -9.91 12.48
CA ALA A 276 -7.46 -9.24 12.76
C ALA A 276 -6.45 -9.46 11.61
N ALA A 277 -6.36 -10.68 11.09
CA ALA A 277 -5.48 -11.00 9.98
C ALA A 277 -5.89 -10.31 8.66
N ARG A 278 -7.20 -10.20 8.35
CA ARG A 278 -7.71 -9.41 7.22
C ARG A 278 -7.37 -7.93 7.36
N ARG A 279 -7.51 -7.36 8.55
CA ARG A 279 -7.11 -5.98 8.87
C ARG A 279 -5.61 -5.77 8.65
N ALA A 280 -4.77 -6.73 9.04
CA ALA A 280 -3.32 -6.67 8.84
C ALA A 280 -2.96 -6.58 7.35
N VAL A 281 -3.60 -7.39 6.48
CA VAL A 281 -3.38 -7.32 5.03
C VAL A 281 -3.76 -5.96 4.45
N LEU A 282 -4.90 -5.38 4.88
CA LEU A 282 -5.32 -4.04 4.46
C LEU A 282 -4.36 -2.96 4.93
N ALA A 283 -3.90 -3.02 6.19
CA ALA A 283 -2.93 -2.08 6.74
C ALA A 283 -1.61 -2.13 5.97
N VAL A 284 -1.07 -3.34 5.72
CA VAL A 284 0.16 -3.53 4.94
C VAL A 284 0.02 -2.97 3.53
N ALA A 285 -1.10 -3.25 2.84
CA ALA A 285 -1.32 -2.77 1.48
C ALA A 285 -1.45 -1.25 1.41
N ALA A 286 -2.20 -0.63 2.33
CA ALA A 286 -2.43 0.81 2.34
C ALA A 286 -1.18 1.61 2.73
N VAL A 287 -0.49 1.21 3.80
CA VAL A 287 0.70 1.92 4.30
C VAL A 287 1.82 1.91 3.28
N ASN A 288 2.23 0.74 2.81
CA ASN A 288 3.44 0.62 1.98
C ASN A 288 3.33 1.36 0.66
N THR A 289 2.18 1.27 0.00
CA THR A 289 1.97 1.94 -1.29
C THR A 289 1.88 3.46 -1.14
N THR A 290 1.25 3.96 -0.07
CA THR A 290 1.15 5.39 0.24
C THR A 290 2.53 5.99 0.57
N VAL A 291 3.29 5.35 1.46
CA VAL A 291 4.65 5.80 1.83
C VAL A 291 5.61 5.75 0.64
N ALA A 292 5.45 4.77 -0.26
CA ALA A 292 6.25 4.72 -1.49
C ALA A 292 5.82 5.76 -2.53
N ALA A 293 4.54 6.12 -2.61
CA ALA A 293 4.02 7.01 -3.65
C ALA A 293 4.20 8.49 -3.33
N LEU A 294 3.75 8.95 -2.16
CA LEU A 294 3.62 10.36 -1.86
C LEU A 294 4.97 11.12 -1.92
N PRO A 295 6.05 10.70 -1.24
CA PRO A 295 7.32 11.41 -1.32
C PRO A 295 7.92 11.38 -2.73
N ARG A 296 7.76 10.28 -3.49
CA ARG A 296 8.27 10.17 -4.85
C ARG A 296 7.52 11.09 -5.81
N ALA A 297 6.21 11.23 -5.65
CA ALA A 297 5.41 12.17 -6.45
C ALA A 297 5.80 13.62 -6.17
N ALA A 298 6.06 13.98 -4.90
CA ALA A 298 6.56 15.31 -4.54
C ALA A 298 7.95 15.57 -5.12
N ALA A 299 8.86 14.58 -5.11
CA ALA A 299 10.17 14.69 -5.76
C ALA A 299 10.04 14.93 -7.27
N TRP A 300 9.17 14.23 -7.96
CA TRP A 300 8.87 14.46 -9.37
C TRP A 300 8.36 15.87 -9.64
N CYS A 301 7.44 16.39 -8.80
CA CYS A 301 6.96 17.77 -8.91
C CYS A 301 8.10 18.78 -8.78
N ALA A 302 9.01 18.56 -7.83
CA ALA A 302 10.14 19.43 -7.61
C ALA A 302 11.14 19.39 -8.79
N ASP A 303 11.52 18.18 -9.22
CA ASP A 303 12.54 17.98 -10.26
C ASP A 303 12.05 18.45 -11.65
N ALA A 304 10.78 18.20 -11.97
CA ALA A 304 10.19 18.58 -13.25
C ALA A 304 9.51 19.96 -13.25
N GLY A 305 9.56 20.71 -12.15
CA GLY A 305 8.99 22.06 -12.06
C GLY A 305 7.45 22.10 -12.19
N LEU A 306 6.73 21.11 -11.70
CA LEU A 306 5.29 20.93 -11.91
C LEU A 306 4.40 21.65 -10.89
N TRP A 307 4.97 22.52 -10.05
CA TRP A 307 4.22 23.18 -8.97
C TRP A 307 3.11 24.10 -9.47
N GLU A 308 3.23 24.67 -10.67
CA GLU A 308 2.14 25.45 -11.27
C GLU A 308 0.94 24.57 -11.63
N GLN A 309 1.19 23.39 -12.19
CA GLN A 309 0.14 22.41 -12.48
C GLN A 309 -0.48 21.85 -11.17
N ALA A 310 0.32 21.71 -10.11
CA ALA A 310 -0.16 21.28 -8.80
C ALA A 310 -1.00 22.36 -8.10
N ALA A 311 -0.69 23.64 -8.29
CA ALA A 311 -1.44 24.76 -7.71
C ALA A 311 -2.81 24.95 -8.37
N ASP A 312 -2.91 24.73 -9.69
CA ASP A 312 -4.16 24.87 -10.42
C ASP A 312 -5.07 23.65 -10.18
N SER A 313 -6.21 23.87 -9.53
CA SER A 313 -7.18 22.82 -9.20
C SER A 313 -7.76 22.10 -10.44
N ARG A 314 -7.73 22.72 -11.63
CA ARG A 314 -8.25 22.13 -12.87
C ARG A 314 -7.28 21.12 -13.46
N SER A 315 -5.97 21.40 -13.39
CA SER A 315 -4.92 20.51 -13.91
C SER A 315 -4.46 19.48 -12.87
N ARG A 316 -4.60 19.78 -11.57
CA ARG A 316 -4.06 18.93 -10.50
C ARG A 316 -4.60 17.49 -10.54
N ALA A 317 -5.87 17.28 -10.84
CA ALA A 317 -6.41 15.92 -10.93
C ALA A 317 -5.72 15.08 -12.03
N ALA A 318 -5.44 15.68 -13.20
CA ALA A 318 -4.68 15.02 -14.26
C ALA A 318 -3.22 14.82 -13.85
N LEU A 319 -2.62 15.79 -13.16
CA LEU A 319 -1.26 15.67 -12.63
C LEU A 319 -1.14 14.53 -11.60
N VAL A 320 -2.14 14.34 -10.75
CA VAL A 320 -2.19 13.22 -9.80
C VAL A 320 -2.13 11.88 -10.53
N ASP A 321 -2.89 11.69 -11.60
CA ASP A 321 -2.87 10.47 -12.39
C ASP A 321 -1.52 10.27 -13.09
N GLU A 322 -0.94 11.33 -13.65
CA GLU A 322 0.38 11.30 -14.27
C GLU A 322 1.49 10.97 -13.27
N LEU A 323 1.48 11.56 -12.08
CA LEU A 323 2.46 11.27 -11.04
C LEU A 323 2.33 9.84 -10.51
N LEU A 324 1.10 9.35 -10.28
CA LEU A 324 0.89 7.95 -9.88
C LEU A 324 1.38 6.98 -10.96
N ARG A 325 1.22 7.32 -12.22
CA ARG A 325 1.69 6.57 -13.37
C ARG A 325 3.22 6.43 -13.36
N VAL A 326 3.96 7.53 -13.31
CA VAL A 326 5.44 7.51 -13.33
C VAL A 326 6.05 6.95 -12.06
N VAL A 327 5.40 7.17 -10.92
CA VAL A 327 5.82 6.59 -9.64
C VAL A 327 5.64 5.08 -9.62
N ALA A 328 4.49 4.58 -10.15
CA ALA A 328 4.13 3.17 -10.15
C ALA A 328 4.59 2.46 -8.86
N PRO A 329 3.93 2.67 -7.70
CA PRO A 329 4.43 2.20 -6.40
C PRO A 329 4.73 0.70 -6.36
N SER A 330 3.91 -0.10 -7.04
CA SER A 330 4.11 -1.54 -7.24
C SER A 330 4.56 -1.80 -8.68
N PRO A 331 5.85 -1.64 -8.99
CA PRO A 331 6.35 -1.65 -10.37
C PRO A 331 6.25 -3.02 -11.04
N LEU A 332 6.23 -4.09 -10.24
CA LEU A 332 6.14 -5.47 -10.67
C LEU A 332 5.03 -6.18 -9.93
N LEU A 333 4.20 -6.93 -10.65
CA LEU A 333 3.14 -7.76 -10.08
C LEU A 333 3.40 -9.23 -10.43
N PRO A 334 3.94 -10.03 -9.51
CA PRO A 334 4.08 -11.47 -9.72
C PRO A 334 2.71 -12.16 -9.67
N ARG A 335 2.48 -13.05 -10.64
CA ARG A 335 1.28 -13.86 -10.75
C ARG A 335 1.67 -15.29 -11.14
N VAL A 336 0.77 -16.24 -10.95
CA VAL A 336 0.90 -17.63 -11.43
C VAL A 336 -0.34 -17.97 -12.22
N ALA A 337 -0.17 -18.63 -13.37
CA ALA A 337 -1.30 -19.09 -14.17
C ALA A 337 -1.96 -20.30 -13.51
N ALA A 338 -3.28 -20.27 -13.35
CA ALA A 338 -4.05 -21.37 -12.77
C ALA A 338 -4.40 -22.44 -13.80
N ALA A 339 -4.41 -22.09 -15.09
CA ALA A 339 -4.70 -22.98 -16.20
C ALA A 339 -3.92 -22.57 -17.44
N ASP A 340 -3.87 -23.44 -18.44
CA ASP A 340 -3.32 -23.14 -19.75
C ASP A 340 -4.12 -22.02 -20.42
N ALA A 341 -3.43 -21.10 -21.05
CA ALA A 341 -4.01 -19.93 -21.71
C ALA A 341 -3.09 -19.42 -22.83
N ASP A 342 -3.58 -18.50 -23.61
CA ASP A 342 -2.78 -17.74 -24.58
C ASP A 342 -2.71 -16.27 -24.18
N LEU A 343 -1.50 -15.72 -24.16
CA LEU A 343 -1.26 -14.32 -23.92
C LEU A 343 -0.72 -13.66 -25.19
N ASP A 344 -1.63 -13.17 -26.04
CA ASP A 344 -1.31 -12.48 -27.28
C ASP A 344 -0.36 -13.31 -28.20
N GLY A 345 -0.67 -14.59 -28.41
CA GLY A 345 0.12 -15.52 -29.20
C GLY A 345 1.29 -16.18 -28.44
N CYS A 346 1.46 -15.87 -27.14
CA CYS A 346 2.43 -16.54 -26.28
C CYS A 346 1.71 -17.59 -25.41
N PRO A 347 1.97 -18.89 -25.60
CA PRO A 347 1.33 -19.91 -24.79
C PRO A 347 1.80 -19.81 -23.32
N VAL A 348 0.85 -19.75 -22.39
CA VAL A 348 1.04 -19.77 -20.93
C VAL A 348 0.47 -21.08 -20.44
N ARG A 349 1.24 -21.82 -19.61
CA ARG A 349 0.82 -23.09 -19.04
C ARG A 349 0.43 -22.91 -17.56
N ALA A 350 -0.44 -23.78 -17.08
CA ALA A 350 -0.73 -23.87 -15.66
C ALA A 350 0.57 -23.98 -14.84
N GLY A 351 0.70 -23.19 -13.79
CA GLY A 351 1.91 -23.09 -12.97
C GLY A 351 2.99 -22.15 -13.50
N ASP A 352 2.89 -21.64 -14.73
CA ASP A 352 3.83 -20.62 -15.21
C ASP A 352 3.74 -19.35 -14.35
N ARG A 353 4.91 -18.82 -13.99
CA ARG A 353 5.04 -17.54 -13.30
C ARG A 353 5.00 -16.39 -14.31
N LEU A 354 4.10 -15.45 -14.10
CA LEU A 354 4.02 -14.22 -14.89
C LEU A 354 4.53 -13.06 -14.03
N ILE A 355 5.51 -12.34 -14.54
CA ILE A 355 5.97 -11.07 -13.94
C ILE A 355 5.40 -9.94 -14.80
N LEU A 356 4.34 -9.31 -14.31
CA LEU A 356 3.69 -8.21 -14.99
C LEU A 356 4.41 -6.91 -14.63
N VAL A 357 4.96 -6.23 -15.64
CA VAL A 357 5.73 -4.99 -15.46
C VAL A 357 4.78 -3.80 -15.57
N ALA A 358 4.27 -3.35 -14.42
CA ALA A 358 3.31 -2.23 -14.37
C ALA A 358 3.90 -0.94 -14.96
N ARG A 359 5.18 -0.64 -14.70
CA ARG A 359 5.86 0.55 -15.24
C ARG A 359 5.80 0.63 -16.76
N HIS A 360 6.07 -0.49 -17.45
CA HIS A 360 5.98 -0.54 -18.91
C HIS A 360 4.53 -0.43 -19.39
N ALA A 361 3.58 -1.04 -18.67
CA ALA A 361 2.17 -1.01 -19.04
C ALA A 361 1.57 0.41 -19.00
N VAL A 362 2.10 1.27 -18.15
CA VAL A 362 1.65 2.66 -17.99
C VAL A 362 2.61 3.69 -18.61
N HIS A 363 3.58 3.26 -19.40
CA HIS A 363 4.56 4.13 -20.05
C HIS A 363 5.30 5.06 -19.07
N ALA A 364 5.65 4.52 -17.88
CA ALA A 364 6.25 5.32 -16.81
C ALA A 364 7.64 5.82 -17.16
N ASP A 365 8.36 5.10 -18.00
CA ASP A 365 9.73 5.40 -18.41
C ASP A 365 9.82 6.11 -19.76
N ASP A 366 8.71 6.15 -20.54
CA ASP A 366 8.69 6.68 -21.90
C ASP A 366 8.38 8.19 -21.93
N THR A 367 7.51 8.65 -21.02
CA THR A 367 7.04 10.05 -20.99
C THR A 367 7.05 10.61 -19.58
N PRO A 368 7.61 11.81 -19.38
CA PRO A 368 7.52 12.51 -18.10
C PRO A 368 6.07 12.87 -17.77
N PRO A 369 5.74 13.10 -16.49
CA PRO A 369 4.40 13.49 -16.07
C PRO A 369 4.07 14.93 -16.54
N ASP A 370 2.93 15.11 -17.22
CA ASP A 370 2.45 16.42 -17.65
C ASP A 370 0.92 16.45 -17.71
N ALA A 371 0.29 17.21 -16.81
CA ALA A 371 -1.16 17.37 -16.80
C ALA A 371 -1.73 18.08 -18.06
N ARG A 372 -0.90 18.77 -18.83
CA ARG A 372 -1.31 19.42 -20.07
C ARG A 372 -1.40 18.43 -21.24
N ARG A 373 -0.70 17.31 -21.12
CA ARG A 373 -0.66 16.22 -22.12
C ARG A 373 -0.70 14.86 -21.43
N PRO A 374 -1.77 14.57 -20.64
CA PRO A 374 -1.84 13.33 -19.90
C PRO A 374 -1.96 12.15 -20.85
N VAL A 375 -1.45 10.99 -20.44
CA VAL A 375 -1.76 9.73 -21.14
C VAL A 375 -3.25 9.42 -21.05
N ALA A 376 -3.73 8.55 -21.94
CA ALA A 376 -5.13 8.12 -21.91
C ALA A 376 -5.50 7.61 -20.50
N PRO A 377 -6.65 8.00 -19.93
CA PRO A 377 -7.06 7.59 -18.58
C PRO A 377 -7.09 6.08 -18.39
N ALA A 378 -7.42 5.32 -19.45
CA ALA A 378 -7.40 3.85 -19.42
C ALA A 378 -5.98 3.26 -19.24
N VAL A 379 -4.94 3.99 -19.65
CA VAL A 379 -3.53 3.62 -19.44
C VAL A 379 -3.11 4.01 -18.03
N ALA A 380 -3.34 5.25 -17.61
CA ALA A 380 -3.01 5.72 -16.26
C ALA A 380 -3.66 4.83 -15.17
N GLN A 381 -4.90 4.38 -15.40
CA GLN A 381 -5.62 3.49 -14.47
C GLN A 381 -4.91 2.15 -14.23
N LEU A 382 -4.10 1.66 -15.17
CA LEU A 382 -3.42 0.37 -15.04
C LEU A 382 -2.39 0.32 -13.89
N VAL A 383 -1.93 1.46 -13.37
CA VAL A 383 -1.12 1.50 -12.15
C VAL A 383 -1.84 0.85 -10.96
N PHE A 384 -3.17 0.88 -10.97
CA PHE A 384 -4.04 0.24 -9.98
C PHE A 384 -4.48 -1.17 -10.39
N GLY A 385 -3.94 -1.70 -11.50
CA GLY A 385 -4.36 -2.96 -12.08
C GLY A 385 -5.65 -2.86 -12.88
N ALA A 386 -6.19 -4.01 -13.26
CA ALA A 386 -7.39 -4.14 -14.08
C ALA A 386 -8.28 -5.30 -13.62
N GLY A 387 -9.53 -5.32 -14.10
CA GLY A 387 -10.49 -6.38 -13.85
C GLY A 387 -11.03 -6.40 -12.41
N PRO A 388 -11.56 -7.56 -11.96
CA PRO A 388 -12.20 -7.67 -10.64
C PRO A 388 -11.27 -7.35 -9.48
N HIS A 389 -9.96 -7.54 -9.64
CA HIS A 389 -8.92 -7.33 -8.64
C HIS A 389 -8.17 -5.98 -8.80
N ALA A 390 -8.72 -5.03 -9.54
CA ALA A 390 -8.20 -3.66 -9.53
C ALA A 390 -8.17 -3.10 -8.10
N CYS A 391 -7.20 -2.23 -7.80
CA CYS A 391 -7.00 -1.69 -6.45
C CYS A 391 -8.28 -1.03 -5.89
N PRO A 392 -8.79 -1.45 -4.74
CA PRO A 392 -9.95 -0.80 -4.11
C PRO A 392 -9.62 0.59 -3.57
N GLY A 393 -8.35 0.84 -3.20
CA GLY A 393 -7.87 2.10 -2.64
C GLY A 393 -7.49 3.16 -3.69
N ALA A 394 -7.78 2.95 -4.98
CA ALA A 394 -7.38 3.88 -6.04
C ALA A 394 -7.91 5.31 -5.82
N ARG A 395 -9.14 5.45 -5.34
CA ARG A 395 -9.74 6.74 -5.00
C ARG A 395 -9.04 7.40 -3.81
N LEU A 396 -8.78 6.63 -2.76
CA LEU A 396 -8.06 7.09 -1.58
C LEU A 396 -6.66 7.60 -1.93
N ALA A 397 -5.91 6.83 -2.72
CA ALA A 397 -4.56 7.21 -3.14
C ALA A 397 -4.55 8.53 -3.95
N ARG A 398 -5.52 8.70 -4.86
CA ARG A 398 -5.67 9.95 -5.61
C ARG A 398 -6.00 11.13 -4.71
N ALA A 399 -6.94 10.97 -3.77
CA ALA A 399 -7.33 12.03 -2.86
C ALA A 399 -6.19 12.45 -1.92
N GLN A 400 -5.43 11.50 -1.39
CA GLN A 400 -4.27 11.79 -0.54
C GLN A 400 -3.17 12.52 -1.31
N LEU A 401 -2.88 12.10 -2.55
CA LEU A 401 -1.89 12.79 -3.37
C LEU A 401 -2.38 14.19 -3.81
N ASP A 402 -3.65 14.33 -4.20
CA ASP A 402 -4.25 15.63 -4.55
C ASP A 402 -4.11 16.64 -3.40
N ASP A 403 -4.49 16.24 -2.20
CA ASP A 403 -4.40 17.11 -1.02
C ASP A 403 -2.94 17.42 -0.64
N MET A 404 -2.03 16.45 -0.76
CA MET A 404 -0.60 16.69 -0.52
C MET A 404 -0.01 17.67 -1.52
N LEU A 405 -0.32 17.55 -2.80
CA LEU A 405 0.14 18.48 -3.83
C LEU A 405 -0.45 19.88 -3.63
N ALA A 406 -1.75 19.95 -3.28
CA ALA A 406 -2.39 21.23 -2.96
C ALA A 406 -1.71 21.93 -1.78
N ALA A 407 -1.33 21.18 -0.74
CA ALA A 407 -0.67 21.70 0.45
C ALA A 407 0.78 22.12 0.20
N LEU A 408 1.51 21.44 -0.70
CA LEU A 408 2.89 21.75 -1.05
C LEU A 408 3.03 22.88 -2.10
N ALA A 409 2.06 23.01 -3.00
CA ALA A 409 2.13 23.93 -4.13
C ALA A 409 2.40 25.40 -3.77
N PRO A 410 1.85 25.97 -2.67
CA PRO A 410 2.17 27.36 -2.27
C PRO A 410 3.65 27.59 -1.96
N PHE A 411 4.33 26.56 -1.46
CA PHE A 411 5.73 26.62 -1.07
C PHE A 411 6.69 26.31 -2.22
N ARG A 412 6.21 25.68 -3.31
CA ARG A 412 7.02 25.22 -4.46
C ARG A 412 8.33 24.56 -4.02
N PRO A 413 8.31 23.60 -3.09
CA PRO A 413 9.53 23.13 -2.44
C PRO A 413 10.49 22.47 -3.42
N SER A 414 11.79 22.65 -3.17
CA SER A 414 12.87 21.90 -3.81
C SER A 414 13.38 20.79 -2.89
N VAL A 415 13.91 19.73 -3.48
CA VAL A 415 14.56 18.64 -2.74
C VAL A 415 15.95 19.10 -2.31
N VAL A 416 16.21 19.10 -1.00
CA VAL A 416 17.52 19.48 -0.43
C VAL A 416 18.34 18.27 0.00
N ALA A 417 17.69 17.15 0.32
CA ALA A 417 18.35 15.88 0.61
C ALA A 417 17.45 14.70 0.28
N ALA A 418 18.03 13.63 -0.25
CA ALA A 418 17.32 12.40 -0.56
C ALA A 418 18.18 11.17 -0.24
N ARG A 419 17.58 10.16 0.38
CA ARG A 419 18.22 8.90 0.69
C ARG A 419 17.27 7.74 0.37
N ALA A 420 17.63 6.90 -0.60
CA ALA A 420 16.84 5.74 -0.98
C ALA A 420 16.75 4.70 0.15
N ASP A 421 15.59 4.08 0.30
CA ASP A 421 15.40 2.95 1.21
C ASP A 421 15.61 1.62 0.45
N ARG A 422 16.77 1.02 0.65
CA ARG A 422 17.09 -0.30 0.06
C ARG A 422 16.49 -1.48 0.84
N ARG A 423 15.81 -1.22 1.96
CA ARG A 423 15.22 -2.25 2.83
C ARG A 423 13.71 -2.27 2.76
N ALA A 424 13.09 -1.25 2.18
CA ALA A 424 11.64 -1.21 1.99
C ALA A 424 11.16 -2.33 1.05
N ALA A 425 9.90 -2.71 1.22
CA ALA A 425 9.23 -3.67 0.35
C ALA A 425 9.02 -3.14 -1.07
N LEU A 426 8.80 -1.84 -1.19
CA LEU A 426 8.56 -1.12 -2.44
C LEU A 426 9.63 -0.05 -2.66
N PRO A 427 9.92 0.34 -3.91
CA PRO A 427 10.83 1.45 -4.18
C PRO A 427 10.38 2.73 -3.47
N GLY A 428 11.25 3.33 -2.69
CA GLY A 428 10.92 4.51 -1.90
C GLY A 428 12.14 5.18 -1.30
N TRP A 429 11.89 6.21 -0.53
CA TRP A 429 12.88 6.97 0.20
C TRP A 429 12.94 6.55 1.66
N ARG A 430 14.13 6.53 2.22
CA ARG A 430 14.36 6.46 3.67
C ARG A 430 14.24 7.84 4.31
N ALA A 431 14.64 8.89 3.56
CA ALA A 431 14.48 10.28 3.88
C ALA A 431 14.36 11.08 2.57
N LEU A 432 13.45 12.03 2.52
CA LEU A 432 13.31 12.99 1.43
C LEU A 432 13.00 14.35 2.03
N THR A 433 14.03 15.15 2.19
CA THR A 433 13.94 16.48 2.79
C THR A 433 13.69 17.53 1.72
N VAL A 434 12.68 18.35 1.92
CA VAL A 434 12.33 19.46 1.04
C VAL A 434 12.36 20.78 1.80
N ARG A 435 12.58 21.89 1.07
CA ARG A 435 12.54 23.26 1.61
C ARG A 435 11.77 24.15 0.65
N ALA A 436 11.00 25.11 1.18
CA ALA A 436 10.30 26.09 0.38
C ALA A 436 11.27 26.90 -0.48
N THR A 437 10.96 27.09 -1.77
CA THR A 437 11.69 27.99 -2.67
C THR A 437 11.02 29.36 -2.78
N ALA A 438 9.71 29.43 -2.51
CA ALA A 438 8.96 30.67 -2.33
C ALA A 438 8.33 30.61 -0.94
N LEU A 439 8.54 31.63 -0.13
CA LEU A 439 7.76 31.81 1.09
C LEU A 439 6.35 32.20 0.65
N ALA A 440 5.34 31.54 1.22
CA ALA A 440 3.96 31.95 1.03
C ALA A 440 3.84 33.43 1.46
N PRO A 441 3.14 34.30 0.70
CA PRO A 441 2.88 35.66 1.16
C PRO A 441 2.23 35.58 2.53
N GLY A 442 2.86 36.23 3.52
CA GLY A 442 2.32 36.31 4.87
C GLY A 442 0.88 36.90 4.85
N PRO A 443 0.03 36.57 5.82
CA PRO A 443 -1.35 37.09 5.90
C PRO A 443 -1.44 38.62 6.01
N ASP A 444 -0.29 39.32 6.22
CA ASP A 444 -0.20 40.77 6.46
C ASP A 444 0.35 41.57 5.28
N GLY A 445 0.24 41.07 4.06
CA GLY A 445 0.57 41.87 2.84
C GLY A 445 -0.48 42.94 2.56
N GLY A 446 -0.75 43.81 3.52
CA GLY A 446 -1.45 45.07 3.30
C GLY A 446 -0.66 45.89 2.31
N SER A 447 -1.21 46.13 1.12
CA SER A 447 -0.71 47.05 0.12
C SER A 447 -0.36 48.39 0.80
N PRO A 448 0.83 48.92 0.67
CA PRO A 448 1.03 50.32 1.02
C PRO A 448 0.30 51.18 0.00
N CYS A 449 -0.58 52.03 0.53
CA CYS A 449 -1.22 53.10 -0.22
C CYS A 449 -0.18 54.04 -0.87
#